data_820018ad06994ca0a933eac8482745c1
#
_entry.id   820018ad06994ca0a933eac8482745c1
#
_cell.length_a   1.000
_cell.length_b   1.000
_cell.length_c   1.000
_cell.angle_alpha   90.00
_cell.angle_beta   90.00
_cell.angle_gamma   90.00
#
_symmetry.space_group_name_H-M   'P 1'
#
loop_
_entity.id
_entity.type
_entity.pdbx_description
1 polymer ?
#
loop_
_entity_poly.entity_id
_entity_poly.type
_entity_poly.pdbx_seq_one_letter_code
_entity_poly.pdbx_strand_id
1 'polypeptide(L)'
;MNLTHPCRDQKFIDSIGLKVELVDIADFKYVKVLATSKYLINNSSFPAYFIRRDEQVYLQTWHGTPLKTLGKRMRFGIESMYNVQHNFLHANYIMFPNEFTRKVIMEDYNLEALYTGTVVMNGYPRNSIF
;
A
#
# COMPACT_ATOMS: atom_id res chain seq x y z
N MET A 1 24.68 -9.48 -1.04
CA MET A 1 24.79 -8.14 -0.41
C MET A 1 23.43 -7.84 0.23
N ASN A 2 23.29 -8.11 1.53
CA ASN A 2 22.05 -7.79 2.26
C ASN A 2 22.04 -6.29 2.54
N LEU A 3 21.33 -5.54 1.71
CA LEU A 3 21.01 -4.16 2.01
C LEU A 3 19.98 -4.17 3.15
N THR A 4 20.45 -4.09 4.38
CA THR A 4 19.59 -3.84 5.54
C THR A 4 19.07 -2.42 5.42
N HIS A 5 17.78 -2.30 5.06
CA HIS A 5 17.12 -1.00 5.08
C HIS A 5 17.17 -0.45 6.52
N PRO A 6 17.47 0.84 6.75
CA PRO A 6 17.55 1.42 8.10
C PRO A 6 16.31 1.14 8.97
N CYS A 7 15.13 1.04 8.36
CA CYS A 7 13.89 0.66 9.06
C CYS A 7 13.86 -0.77 9.60
N ARG A 8 14.88 -1.60 9.31
CA ARG A 8 15.03 -2.94 9.89
C ARG A 8 16.05 -2.99 11.04
N ASP A 9 16.63 -1.85 11.37
CA ASP A 9 17.56 -1.75 12.49
C ASP A 9 16.79 -1.38 13.76
N GLN A 10 16.69 -2.31 14.70
CA GLN A 10 16.04 -2.07 15.98
C GLN A 10 16.69 -0.91 16.73
N LYS A 11 18.01 -0.75 16.64
CA LYS A 11 18.72 0.38 17.26
C LYS A 11 18.28 1.73 16.73
N PHE A 12 18.01 1.82 15.42
CA PHE A 12 17.47 3.04 14.82
C PHE A 12 16.07 3.33 15.37
N ILE A 13 15.20 2.31 15.41
CA ILE A 13 13.83 2.44 15.93
C ILE A 13 13.84 2.89 17.38
N ASP A 14 14.70 2.30 18.20
CA ASP A 14 14.84 2.65 19.62
C ASP A 14 15.34 4.09 19.78
N SER A 15 16.20 4.57 18.86
CA SER A 15 16.76 5.94 18.89
C SER A 15 15.71 7.02 18.60
N ILE A 16 14.65 6.73 17.88
CA ILE A 16 13.56 7.67 17.59
C ILE A 16 12.45 7.68 18.66
N GLY A 17 12.60 6.87 19.71
CA GLY A 17 11.68 6.82 20.85
C GLY A 17 10.28 6.31 20.54
N LEU A 18 10.08 5.67 19.38
CA LEU A 18 8.81 5.06 19.00
C LEU A 18 8.73 3.61 19.47
N LYS A 19 7.60 3.24 20.06
CA LYS A 19 7.31 1.84 20.36
C LYS A 19 6.88 1.12 19.08
N VAL A 20 7.85 0.55 18.37
CA VAL A 20 7.64 -0.17 17.10
C VAL A 20 8.09 -1.61 17.26
N GLU A 21 7.32 -2.52 16.75
CA GLU A 21 7.67 -3.94 16.65
C GLU A 21 7.91 -4.30 15.19
N LEU A 22 9.07 -4.89 14.90
CA LEU A 22 9.40 -5.40 13.57
C LEU A 22 8.89 -6.84 13.45
N VAL A 23 8.17 -7.10 12.36
CA VAL A 23 7.64 -8.44 12.05
C VAL A 23 8.11 -8.82 10.64
N ASP A 24 8.72 -9.99 10.52
CA ASP A 24 9.12 -10.53 9.22
C ASP A 24 7.87 -11.00 8.45
N ILE A 25 7.80 -10.65 7.17
CA ILE A 25 6.69 -11.04 6.28
C ILE A 25 6.61 -12.56 6.07
N ALA A 26 7.72 -13.28 6.26
CA ALA A 26 7.78 -14.74 6.20
C ALA A 26 7.34 -15.44 7.49
N ASP A 27 7.16 -14.69 8.58
CA ASP A 27 6.74 -15.24 9.87
C ASP A 27 5.21 -15.36 9.94
N PHE A 28 4.73 -16.44 10.56
CA PHE A 28 3.30 -16.60 10.88
C PHE A 28 2.76 -15.45 11.74
N LYS A 29 3.62 -14.81 12.54
CA LYS A 29 3.29 -13.60 13.29
C LYS A 29 2.80 -12.47 12.38
N TYR A 30 3.37 -12.33 11.17
CA TYR A 30 2.90 -11.33 10.20
C TYR A 30 1.44 -11.54 9.84
N VAL A 31 1.05 -12.78 9.54
CA VAL A 31 -0.35 -13.12 9.21
C VAL A 31 -1.28 -12.76 10.37
N LYS A 32 -0.87 -13.08 11.60
CA LYS A 32 -1.64 -12.75 12.81
C LYS A 32 -1.78 -11.24 13.00
N VAL A 33 -0.68 -10.48 12.88
CA VAL A 33 -0.70 -9.02 12.99
C VAL A 33 -1.58 -8.41 11.90
N LEU A 34 -1.43 -8.85 10.65
CA LEU A 34 -2.25 -8.38 9.54
C LEU A 34 -3.75 -8.64 9.78
N ALA A 35 -4.10 -9.81 10.31
CA ALA A 35 -5.47 -10.18 10.59
C ALA A 35 -6.07 -9.45 11.82
N THR A 36 -5.27 -9.03 12.80
CA THR A 36 -5.77 -8.46 14.06
C THR A 36 -5.63 -6.95 14.17
N SER A 37 -4.79 -6.32 13.34
CA SER A 37 -4.62 -4.86 13.36
C SER A 37 -5.90 -4.15 12.94
N LYS A 38 -6.28 -3.11 13.70
CA LYS A 38 -7.42 -2.25 13.36
C LYS A 38 -7.09 -1.30 12.21
N TYR A 39 -5.89 -0.73 12.21
CA TYR A 39 -5.45 0.22 11.18
C TYR A 39 -4.32 -0.39 10.37
N LEU A 40 -4.45 -0.33 9.06
CA LEU A 40 -3.50 -0.81 8.09
C LEU A 40 -3.07 0.34 7.19
N ILE A 41 -1.78 0.59 7.10
CA ILE A 41 -1.22 1.59 6.18
C ILE A 41 -0.19 0.89 5.32
N ASN A 42 -0.35 1.00 4.01
CA ASN A 42 0.58 0.38 3.07
C ASN A 42 0.84 1.30 1.87
N ASN A 43 2.07 1.29 1.42
CA ASN A 43 2.48 2.00 0.20
C ASN A 43 2.75 1.05 -0.98
N SER A 44 2.52 -0.24 -0.80
CA SER A 44 2.69 -1.29 -1.80
C SER A 44 1.48 -2.22 -1.80
N SER A 45 1.66 -3.52 -1.91
CA SER A 45 0.58 -4.50 -1.84
C SER A 45 0.79 -5.46 -0.68
N PHE A 46 -0.27 -5.73 0.07
CA PHE A 46 -0.31 -6.89 0.95
C PHE A 46 -0.31 -8.18 0.11
N PRO A 47 0.05 -9.32 0.69
CA PRO A 47 -0.01 -10.61 0.00
C PRO A 47 -1.38 -10.90 -0.60
N ALA A 48 -1.44 -11.73 -1.64
CA ALA A 48 -2.67 -12.03 -2.37
C ALA A 48 -3.77 -12.70 -1.51
N TYR A 49 -3.40 -13.29 -0.39
CA TYR A 49 -4.34 -13.87 0.58
C TYR A 49 -4.96 -12.83 1.53
N PHE A 50 -4.55 -11.57 1.46
CA PHE A 50 -5.09 -10.54 2.33
C PHE A 50 -6.54 -10.24 1.98
N ILE A 51 -7.41 -10.30 2.98
CA ILE A 51 -8.79 -9.84 2.91
C ILE A 51 -9.01 -8.90 4.09
N ARG A 52 -9.42 -7.67 3.81
CA ARG A 52 -9.75 -6.71 4.86
C ARG A 52 -11.05 -7.13 5.56
N ARG A 53 -11.04 -7.14 6.89
CA ARG A 53 -12.25 -7.32 7.69
C ARG A 53 -13.00 -5.99 7.83
N ASP A 54 -14.27 -6.03 8.14
CA ASP A 54 -15.13 -4.83 8.22
C ASP A 54 -14.66 -3.83 9.28
N GLU A 55 -14.10 -4.33 10.40
CA GLU A 55 -13.60 -3.48 11.49
C GLU A 55 -12.21 -2.88 11.21
N GLN A 56 -11.55 -3.29 10.15
CA GLN A 56 -10.24 -2.76 9.77
C GLN A 56 -10.38 -1.52 8.90
N VAL A 57 -9.53 -0.56 9.13
CA VAL A 57 -9.39 0.63 8.30
C VAL A 57 -8.08 0.56 7.54
N TYR A 58 -8.16 0.46 6.21
CA TYR A 58 -6.99 0.35 5.34
C TYR A 58 -6.79 1.64 4.53
N LEU A 59 -5.62 2.27 4.72
CA LEU A 59 -5.12 3.39 3.95
C LEU A 59 -4.02 2.91 2.99
N GLN A 60 -4.26 3.05 1.69
CA GLN A 60 -3.27 2.84 0.64
C GLN A 60 -2.69 4.18 0.22
N THR A 61 -1.39 4.38 0.45
CA THR A 61 -0.70 5.65 0.12
C THR A 61 0.00 5.61 -1.24
N TRP A 62 0.13 4.42 -1.82
CA TRP A 62 0.96 4.20 -3.01
C TRP A 62 2.40 4.67 -2.79
N HIS A 63 3.23 4.64 -3.81
CA HIS A 63 4.68 4.87 -3.63
C HIS A 63 5.34 5.74 -4.68
N GLY A 64 4.62 6.21 -5.68
CA GLY A 64 5.22 7.08 -6.70
C GLY A 64 4.25 7.48 -7.80
N THR A 65 4.61 8.53 -8.51
CA THR A 65 3.94 8.93 -9.74
C THR A 65 4.25 7.90 -10.83
N PRO A 66 3.25 7.44 -11.59
CA PRO A 66 3.46 6.49 -12.67
C PRO A 66 4.41 7.03 -13.74
N LEU A 67 5.56 6.39 -13.91
CA LEU A 67 6.54 6.68 -14.96
C LEU A 67 6.59 5.58 -16.03
N LYS A 68 5.95 4.44 -15.76
CA LYS A 68 5.88 3.27 -16.62
C LYS A 68 4.44 2.87 -16.84
N THR A 69 4.20 2.09 -17.87
CA THR A 69 2.90 1.44 -18.12
C THR A 69 2.53 0.55 -16.94
N LEU A 70 1.30 0.69 -16.45
CA LEU A 70 0.77 -0.03 -15.29
C LEU A 70 -0.51 -0.80 -15.65
N GLY A 71 -0.88 -1.69 -14.75
CA GLY A 71 -2.16 -2.37 -14.75
C GLY A 71 -2.50 -3.04 -16.08
N LYS A 72 -3.72 -2.83 -16.58
CA LYS A 72 -4.24 -3.44 -17.82
C LYS A 72 -3.45 -3.11 -19.09
N ARG A 73 -2.64 -2.05 -19.07
CA ARG A 73 -1.80 -1.64 -20.21
C ARG A 73 -0.44 -2.36 -20.25
N MET A 74 -0.10 -3.14 -19.23
CA MET A 74 1.14 -3.93 -19.22
C MET A 74 1.04 -5.09 -20.21
N ARG A 75 2.20 -5.68 -20.59
CA ARG A 75 2.31 -6.74 -21.60
C ARG A 75 1.37 -7.94 -21.33
N PHE A 76 1.14 -8.29 -20.08
CA PHE A 76 0.27 -9.39 -19.68
C PHE A 76 -1.14 -8.93 -19.29
N GLY A 77 -1.49 -7.67 -19.54
CA GLY A 77 -2.83 -7.14 -19.34
C GLY A 77 -3.38 -7.36 -17.92
N ILE A 78 -4.60 -7.87 -17.84
CA ILE A 78 -5.33 -8.07 -16.58
C ILE A 78 -4.58 -8.95 -15.59
N GLU A 79 -3.86 -9.98 -16.06
CA GLU A 79 -3.09 -10.87 -15.18
C GLU A 79 -2.00 -10.13 -14.39
N SER A 80 -1.39 -9.10 -14.99
CA SER A 80 -0.35 -8.30 -14.34
C SER A 80 -0.85 -7.40 -13.21
N MET A 81 -2.13 -7.10 -13.17
CA MET A 81 -2.69 -6.17 -12.17
C MET A 81 -3.33 -6.86 -10.96
N TYR A 82 -3.56 -8.17 -11.02
CA TYR A 82 -4.39 -8.95 -10.11
C TYR A 82 -4.24 -8.58 -8.62
N ASN A 83 -3.06 -8.74 -8.04
CA ASN A 83 -2.86 -8.46 -6.61
C ASN A 83 -2.90 -6.96 -6.27
N VAL A 84 -2.43 -6.11 -7.19
CA VAL A 84 -2.44 -4.66 -6.97
C VAL A 84 -3.85 -4.12 -7.00
N GLN A 85 -4.66 -4.51 -7.99
CA GLN A 85 -6.08 -4.14 -8.06
C GLN A 85 -6.83 -4.63 -6.83
N HIS A 86 -6.62 -5.89 -6.44
CA HIS A 86 -7.22 -6.48 -5.23
C HIS A 86 -6.91 -5.61 -3.98
N ASN A 87 -5.67 -5.20 -3.79
CA ASN A 87 -5.29 -4.35 -2.68
C ASN A 87 -5.98 -2.98 -2.72
N PHE A 88 -6.09 -2.36 -3.89
CA PHE A 88 -6.83 -1.10 -4.03
C PHE A 88 -8.31 -1.27 -3.69
N LEU A 89 -8.95 -2.33 -4.16
CA LEU A 89 -10.38 -2.58 -3.90
C LEU A 89 -10.68 -2.85 -2.43
N HIS A 90 -9.71 -3.35 -1.66
CA HIS A 90 -9.82 -3.55 -0.22
C HIS A 90 -9.51 -2.30 0.61
N ALA A 91 -8.94 -1.24 0.02
CA ALA A 91 -8.62 -0.02 0.75
C ALA A 91 -9.89 0.80 1.04
N ASN A 92 -10.02 1.28 2.29
CA ASN A 92 -11.05 2.27 2.61
C ASN A 92 -10.68 3.65 2.04
N TYR A 93 -9.38 3.95 2.04
CA TYR A 93 -8.84 5.21 1.56
C TYR A 93 -7.68 4.95 0.62
N ILE A 94 -7.69 5.61 -0.54
CA ILE A 94 -6.53 5.67 -1.44
C ILE A 94 -6.06 7.12 -1.51
N MET A 95 -4.78 7.34 -1.21
CA MET A 95 -4.18 8.66 -1.27
C MET A 95 -3.40 8.85 -2.57
N PHE A 96 -3.70 9.94 -3.28
CA PHE A 96 -2.97 10.35 -4.46
C PHE A 96 -2.35 11.75 -4.29
N PRO A 97 -1.12 11.98 -4.79
CA PRO A 97 -0.43 13.25 -4.64
C PRO A 97 -0.90 14.31 -5.62
N ASN A 98 -1.49 13.90 -6.73
CA ASN A 98 -1.95 14.78 -7.80
C ASN A 98 -2.97 14.06 -8.69
N GLU A 99 -3.67 14.85 -9.50
CA GLU A 99 -4.72 14.36 -10.39
C GLU A 99 -4.21 13.44 -11.50
N PHE A 100 -2.99 13.65 -11.98
CA PHE A 100 -2.38 12.76 -12.97
C PHE A 100 -2.24 11.33 -12.43
N THR A 101 -1.66 11.18 -11.22
CA THR A 101 -1.51 9.87 -10.57
C THR A 101 -2.87 9.23 -10.32
N ARG A 102 -3.83 10.00 -9.81
CA ARG A 102 -5.19 9.52 -9.60
C ARG A 102 -5.78 8.95 -10.89
N LYS A 103 -5.79 9.75 -11.97
CA LYS A 103 -6.36 9.34 -13.25
C LYS A 103 -5.72 8.05 -13.78
N VAL A 104 -4.40 7.99 -13.81
CA VAL A 104 -3.68 6.81 -14.33
C VAL A 104 -3.98 5.57 -13.51
N ILE A 105 -3.91 5.64 -12.18
CA ILE A 105 -4.14 4.48 -11.31
C ILE A 105 -5.60 4.03 -11.39
N MET A 106 -6.56 4.96 -11.32
CA MET A 106 -7.97 4.62 -11.39
C MET A 106 -8.34 3.95 -12.71
N GLU A 107 -7.80 4.45 -13.83
CA GLU A 107 -8.04 3.89 -15.16
C GLU A 107 -7.31 2.56 -15.37
N ASP A 108 -6.00 2.50 -15.09
CA ASP A 108 -5.16 1.34 -15.41
C ASP A 108 -5.46 0.11 -14.56
N TYR A 109 -6.01 0.30 -13.37
CA TYR A 109 -6.48 -0.79 -12.50
C TYR A 109 -8.01 -0.96 -12.48
N ASN A 110 -8.74 -0.32 -13.43
CA ASN A 110 -10.21 -0.39 -13.54
C ASN A 110 -10.93 -0.02 -12.23
N LEU A 111 -10.41 0.94 -11.48
CA LEU A 111 -10.99 1.30 -10.18
C LEU A 111 -12.17 2.26 -10.32
N GLU A 112 -12.30 3.02 -11.40
CA GLU A 112 -13.36 4.00 -11.59
C GLU A 112 -14.78 3.40 -11.43
N ALA A 113 -14.95 2.16 -11.88
CA ALA A 113 -16.24 1.46 -11.80
C ALA A 113 -16.36 0.52 -10.58
N LEU A 114 -15.27 0.16 -9.95
CA LEU A 114 -15.23 -0.91 -8.94
C LEU A 114 -14.89 -0.44 -7.53
N TYR A 115 -14.17 0.68 -7.40
CA TYR A 115 -13.73 1.18 -6.09
C TYR A 115 -14.86 1.95 -5.39
N THR A 116 -15.19 1.52 -4.20
CA THR A 116 -16.26 2.11 -3.39
C THR A 116 -15.76 2.89 -2.18
N GLY A 117 -14.43 2.94 -1.99
CA GLY A 117 -13.82 3.68 -0.88
C GLY A 117 -13.65 5.18 -1.20
N THR A 118 -12.90 5.86 -0.37
CA THR A 118 -12.66 7.29 -0.47
C THR A 118 -11.31 7.59 -1.11
N VAL A 119 -11.29 8.43 -2.12
CA VAL A 119 -10.06 8.99 -2.70
C VAL A 119 -9.68 10.25 -1.92
N VAL A 120 -8.44 10.28 -1.43
CA VAL A 120 -7.86 11.41 -0.72
C VAL A 120 -6.80 12.07 -1.60
N MET A 121 -7.00 13.33 -1.94
CA MET A 121 -6.03 14.13 -2.71
C MET A 121 -5.13 14.89 -1.74
N ASN A 122 -3.91 14.37 -1.52
CA ASN A 122 -2.92 14.99 -0.64
C ASN A 122 -1.52 14.58 -1.09
N GLY A 123 -0.51 15.33 -0.70
CA GLY A 123 0.89 14.98 -0.99
C GLY A 123 1.29 13.62 -0.44
N TYR A 124 2.39 13.07 -0.95
CA TYR A 124 2.95 11.85 -0.33
C TYR A 124 3.43 12.15 1.10
N PRO A 125 3.11 11.31 2.09
CA PRO A 125 3.54 11.51 3.47
C PRO A 125 5.06 11.69 3.61
N ARG A 126 5.84 11.00 2.76
CA ARG A 126 7.31 11.12 2.73
C ARG A 126 7.82 12.51 2.34
N ASN A 127 6.99 13.35 1.70
CA ASN A 127 7.38 14.67 1.24
C ASN A 127 7.15 15.76 2.32
N SER A 128 6.54 15.42 3.43
CA SER A 128 6.30 16.37 4.54
C SER A 128 7.56 16.73 5.34
N ILE A 129 8.70 16.12 4.98
CA ILE A 129 10.00 16.39 5.60
C ILE A 129 10.74 17.59 4.94
N PHE A 130 10.24 18.05 3.78
CA PHE A 130 10.87 19.14 3.00
C PHE A 130 10.12 20.44 3.15
#